data_43261a22c0f63557c4cfdda941eb5d35
#
_entry.id   43261a22c0f63557c4cfdda941eb5d35
#
_cell.length_a   1.000
_cell.length_b   1.000
_cell.length_c   1.000
_cell.angle_alpha   90.00
_cell.angle_beta   90.00
_cell.angle_gamma   90.00
#
_symmetry.space_group_name_H-M   'P 1'
#
loop_
_entity.id
_entity.type
_entity.pdbx_description
1 polymer ?
#
loop_
_entity_poly.entity_id
_entity_poly.type
_entity_poly.pdbx_seq_one_letter_code
_entity_poly.pdbx_strand_id
1 'polypeptide(L)'
;LIHIFLTSEDVNSFSYAIMMKEIQNASQNWVQEVISILNKMRSKYADLAMLSKTHGQPASPTTLGKEINVFKTRLEREIKTMKQLQARAKWGGATGNYNVHQLVFKKNWVTISRKFLKESEVELCEVSTQIEPHDFMAEQFNSMQRISNILLDLSRDIWTYISMDYFKLKVLKSEVGSSTMPHKVNPIDFENAEGNLGLSNALFSHLSEKLPISRLQRDLSDSTVLRSIGSAYGYFELSVNSLLKGLN
;
A
#
# COMPACT_ATOMS: atom_id res chain seq x y z
N LEU A 1 26.87 8.65 25.50
CA LEU A 1 27.58 8.85 24.23
C LEU A 1 26.80 8.34 23.00
N ILE A 2 25.74 7.53 23.18
CA ILE A 2 24.95 6.94 22.08
C ILE A 2 24.26 8.03 21.21
N HIS A 3 23.87 9.15 21.80
CA HIS A 3 23.15 10.24 21.11
C HIS A 3 24.07 11.42 20.71
N ILE A 4 25.40 11.23 20.74
CA ILE A 4 26.35 12.31 20.44
C ILE A 4 26.16 12.79 18.99
N PHE A 5 26.06 14.11 18.80
CA PHE A 5 25.84 14.82 17.52
C PHE A 5 24.47 14.60 16.85
N LEU A 6 23.65 13.65 17.32
CA LEU A 6 22.36 13.37 16.75
C LEU A 6 21.27 14.28 17.30
N THR A 7 20.26 14.53 16.49
CA THR A 7 18.95 14.99 16.95
C THR A 7 17.95 13.82 16.96
N SER A 8 16.84 13.95 17.70
CA SER A 8 15.78 12.92 17.68
C SER A 8 15.31 12.57 16.26
N GLU A 9 15.31 13.55 15.35
CA GLU A 9 14.87 13.30 13.97
C GLU A 9 15.86 12.47 13.12
N ASP A 10 17.13 12.42 13.48
CA ASP A 10 18.05 11.46 12.86
C ASP A 10 17.60 10.02 13.15
N VAL A 11 17.25 9.75 14.41
CA VAL A 11 16.77 8.44 14.85
C VAL A 11 15.37 8.16 14.33
N ASN A 12 14.45 9.14 14.41
CA ASN A 12 13.06 8.99 13.96
C ASN A 12 12.99 8.71 12.46
N SER A 13 13.67 9.51 11.63
CA SER A 13 13.65 9.31 10.16
C SER A 13 14.20 7.95 9.77
N PHE A 14 15.27 7.49 10.45
CA PHE A 14 15.83 6.16 10.19
C PHE A 14 14.87 5.05 10.63
N SER A 15 14.24 5.17 11.80
CA SER A 15 13.25 4.21 12.27
C SER A 15 12.04 4.13 11.33
N TYR A 16 11.53 5.27 10.88
CA TYR A 16 10.44 5.30 9.90
C TYR A 16 10.87 4.70 8.56
N ALA A 17 12.09 4.98 8.08
CA ALA A 17 12.60 4.39 6.85
C ALA A 17 12.62 2.84 6.91
N ILE A 18 13.06 2.27 8.03
CA ILE A 18 13.02 0.81 8.26
C ILE A 18 11.58 0.30 8.27
N MET A 19 10.68 0.91 9.06
CA MET A 19 9.29 0.50 9.15
C MET A 19 8.57 0.61 7.79
N MET A 20 8.82 1.67 7.02
CA MET A 20 8.24 1.84 5.69
C MET A 20 8.74 0.80 4.69
N LYS A 21 10.02 0.41 4.77
CA LYS A 21 10.58 -0.69 3.98
C LYS A 21 9.95 -2.04 4.34
N GLU A 22 9.79 -2.32 5.62
CA GLU A 22 9.17 -3.57 6.09
C GLU A 22 7.71 -3.68 5.66
N ILE A 23 6.92 -2.62 5.84
CA ILE A 23 5.51 -2.63 5.43
C ILE A 23 5.34 -2.61 3.90
N GLN A 24 6.29 -2.04 3.16
CA GLN A 24 6.33 -2.15 1.69
C GLN A 24 6.47 -3.61 1.26
N ASN A 25 7.39 -4.35 1.87
CA ASN A 25 7.59 -5.78 1.59
C ASN A 25 6.36 -6.61 1.97
N ALA A 26 5.76 -6.37 3.14
CA ALA A 26 4.54 -7.03 3.57
C ALA A 26 3.40 -6.78 2.58
N SER A 27 3.19 -5.52 2.18
CA SER A 27 2.15 -5.14 1.22
C SER A 27 2.33 -5.80 -0.15
N GLN A 28 3.58 -5.91 -0.61
CA GLN A 28 3.89 -6.63 -1.86
C GLN A 28 3.51 -8.10 -1.77
N ASN A 29 3.77 -8.75 -0.62
CA ASN A 29 3.41 -10.15 -0.40
C ASN A 29 1.89 -10.34 -0.41
N TRP A 30 1.13 -9.50 0.31
CA TRP A 30 -0.33 -9.54 0.32
C TRP A 30 -0.92 -9.40 -1.09
N VAL A 31 -0.44 -8.43 -1.86
CA VAL A 31 -0.90 -8.23 -3.25
C VAL A 31 -0.48 -9.40 -4.15
N GLN A 32 0.70 -10.00 -3.92
CA GLN A 32 1.17 -11.15 -4.68
C GLN A 32 0.28 -12.39 -4.47
N GLU A 33 -0.31 -12.57 -3.29
CA GLU A 33 -1.30 -13.61 -3.04
C GLU A 33 -2.56 -13.41 -3.89
N VAL A 34 -3.08 -12.18 -3.97
CA VAL A 34 -4.20 -11.85 -4.87
C VAL A 34 -3.83 -12.14 -6.33
N ILE A 35 -2.67 -11.66 -6.78
CA ILE A 35 -2.17 -11.93 -8.15
C ILE A 35 -2.12 -13.44 -8.44
N SER A 36 -1.68 -14.24 -7.46
CA SER A 36 -1.60 -15.70 -7.60
C SER A 36 -2.98 -16.32 -7.84
N ILE A 37 -4.00 -15.90 -7.07
CA ILE A 37 -5.39 -16.38 -7.27
C ILE A 37 -5.92 -15.92 -8.62
N LEU A 38 -5.76 -14.66 -8.96
CA LEU A 38 -6.21 -14.13 -10.27
C LEU A 38 -5.53 -14.86 -11.44
N ASN A 39 -4.26 -15.24 -11.30
CA ASN A 39 -3.56 -16.01 -12.32
C ASN A 39 -4.14 -17.43 -12.47
N LYS A 40 -4.52 -18.11 -11.37
CA LYS A 40 -5.21 -19.40 -11.42
C LYS A 40 -6.58 -19.27 -12.10
N MET A 41 -7.36 -18.26 -11.73
CA MET A 41 -8.67 -17.98 -12.34
C MET A 41 -8.53 -17.67 -13.83
N ARG A 42 -7.60 -16.78 -14.20
CA ARG A 42 -7.29 -16.47 -15.59
C ARG A 42 -7.03 -17.73 -16.42
N SER A 43 -6.19 -18.64 -15.92
CA SER A 43 -5.85 -19.88 -16.63
C SER A 43 -7.02 -20.86 -16.70
N LYS A 44 -7.75 -21.01 -15.61
CA LYS A 44 -8.91 -21.92 -15.52
C LYS A 44 -10.06 -21.50 -16.45
N TYR A 45 -10.26 -20.20 -16.61
CA TYR A 45 -11.39 -19.63 -17.35
C TYR A 45 -10.98 -18.95 -18.65
N ALA A 46 -9.81 -19.33 -19.20
CA ALA A 46 -9.24 -18.70 -20.40
C ALA A 46 -10.22 -18.68 -21.57
N ASP A 47 -10.92 -19.80 -21.79
CA ASP A 47 -11.83 -20.02 -22.93
C ASP A 47 -13.31 -19.90 -22.53
N LEU A 48 -13.62 -19.56 -21.29
CA LEU A 48 -15.00 -19.39 -20.85
C LEU A 48 -15.58 -18.10 -21.41
N ALA A 49 -16.40 -18.24 -22.44
CA ALA A 49 -17.06 -17.12 -23.09
C ALA A 49 -18.04 -16.43 -22.14
N MET A 50 -18.02 -15.11 -22.14
CA MET A 50 -19.00 -14.28 -21.45
C MET A 50 -19.36 -13.05 -22.31
N LEU A 51 -20.55 -12.52 -22.08
CA LEU A 51 -20.97 -11.27 -22.71
C LEU A 51 -20.43 -10.09 -21.89
N SER A 52 -19.58 -9.24 -22.51
CA SER A 52 -19.17 -8.01 -21.86
C SER A 52 -20.33 -7.02 -21.75
N LYS A 53 -20.22 -6.12 -20.77
CA LYS A 53 -21.19 -5.03 -20.61
C LYS A 53 -20.47 -3.69 -20.63
N THR A 54 -21.00 -2.76 -21.41
CA THR A 54 -20.56 -1.37 -21.41
C THR A 54 -21.77 -0.49 -21.09
N HIS A 55 -21.61 0.49 -20.23
CA HIS A 55 -22.73 1.28 -19.72
C HIS A 55 -23.87 0.43 -19.12
N GLY A 56 -23.53 -0.74 -18.55
CA GLY A 56 -24.51 -1.71 -18.07
C GLY A 56 -25.30 -2.47 -19.15
N GLN A 57 -25.05 -2.19 -20.44
CA GLN A 57 -25.74 -2.82 -21.58
C GLN A 57 -24.92 -3.94 -22.18
N PRO A 58 -25.57 -4.98 -22.75
CA PRO A 58 -24.89 -6.03 -23.49
C PRO A 58 -24.03 -5.46 -24.61
N ALA A 59 -22.77 -5.94 -24.69
CA ALA A 59 -21.81 -5.52 -25.71
C ALA A 59 -21.18 -6.74 -26.41
N SER A 60 -19.92 -6.64 -26.82
CA SER A 60 -19.26 -7.72 -27.56
C SER A 60 -18.92 -8.90 -26.63
N PRO A 61 -18.85 -10.14 -27.17
CA PRO A 61 -18.33 -11.29 -26.45
C PRO A 61 -16.87 -11.09 -26.00
N THR A 62 -16.53 -11.64 -24.83
CA THR A 62 -15.19 -11.71 -24.27
C THR A 62 -15.00 -13.06 -23.60
N THR A 63 -13.90 -13.26 -22.85
CA THR A 63 -13.73 -14.43 -21.98
C THR A 63 -13.49 -13.98 -20.53
N LEU A 64 -13.96 -14.76 -19.58
CA LEU A 64 -13.74 -14.49 -18.16
C LEU A 64 -12.24 -14.43 -17.82
N GLY A 65 -11.45 -15.34 -18.40
CA GLY A 65 -10.00 -15.33 -18.17
C GLY A 65 -9.34 -14.03 -18.64
N LYS A 66 -9.77 -13.45 -19.74
CA LYS A 66 -9.28 -12.15 -20.21
C LYS A 66 -9.69 -11.01 -19.28
N GLU A 67 -10.92 -10.97 -18.81
CA GLU A 67 -11.39 -9.92 -17.90
C GLU A 67 -10.62 -9.96 -16.55
N ILE A 68 -10.43 -11.13 -15.98
CA ILE A 68 -9.60 -11.33 -14.77
C ILE A 68 -8.14 -10.91 -15.02
N ASN A 69 -7.60 -11.20 -16.20
CA ASN A 69 -6.21 -10.84 -16.53
C ASN A 69 -5.97 -9.32 -16.55
N VAL A 70 -6.99 -8.50 -16.78
CA VAL A 70 -6.89 -7.04 -16.70
C VAL A 70 -6.45 -6.61 -15.30
N PHE A 71 -7.12 -7.07 -14.26
CA PHE A 71 -6.79 -6.75 -12.87
C PHE A 71 -5.41 -7.27 -12.48
N LYS A 72 -5.12 -8.54 -12.84
CA LYS A 72 -3.80 -9.15 -12.60
C LYS A 72 -2.68 -8.28 -13.18
N THR A 73 -2.78 -7.90 -14.45
CA THR A 73 -1.74 -7.14 -15.16
C THR A 73 -1.57 -5.73 -14.56
N ARG A 74 -2.67 -5.08 -14.15
CA ARG A 74 -2.63 -3.79 -13.46
C ARG A 74 -1.87 -3.89 -12.14
N LEU A 75 -2.17 -4.90 -11.32
CA LEU A 75 -1.49 -5.14 -10.04
C LEU A 75 -0.01 -5.46 -10.22
N GLU A 76 0.37 -6.31 -11.19
CA GLU A 76 1.77 -6.63 -11.49
C GLU A 76 2.58 -5.38 -11.86
N ARG A 77 1.98 -4.45 -12.62
CA ARG A 77 2.61 -3.18 -12.98
C ARG A 77 2.85 -2.31 -11.75
N GLU A 78 1.86 -2.19 -10.86
CA GLU A 78 2.02 -1.40 -9.63
C GLU A 78 3.04 -2.00 -8.67
N ILE A 79 3.08 -3.32 -8.51
CA ILE A 79 4.12 -4.00 -7.72
C ILE A 79 5.51 -3.75 -8.30
N LYS A 80 5.67 -3.75 -9.63
CA LYS A 80 6.94 -3.41 -10.26
C LYS A 80 7.37 -1.97 -9.96
N THR A 81 6.44 -1.03 -9.97
CA THR A 81 6.70 0.37 -9.59
C THR A 81 7.08 0.49 -8.11
N MET A 82 6.32 -0.16 -7.23
CA MET A 82 6.58 -0.12 -5.78
C MET A 82 7.97 -0.68 -5.43
N LYS A 83 8.44 -1.72 -6.10
CA LYS A 83 9.78 -2.30 -5.90
C LYS A 83 10.94 -1.33 -6.21
N GLN A 84 10.68 -0.27 -6.94
CA GLN A 84 11.70 0.74 -7.28
C GLN A 84 11.79 1.86 -6.24
N LEU A 85 10.83 1.95 -5.32
CA LEU A 85 10.83 2.97 -4.28
C LEU A 85 11.90 2.64 -3.24
N GLN A 86 12.65 3.67 -2.87
CA GLN A 86 13.75 3.56 -1.92
C GLN A 86 13.41 4.28 -0.62
N ALA A 87 13.56 3.60 0.50
CA ALA A 87 13.44 4.22 1.81
C ALA A 87 14.62 5.17 2.05
N ARG A 88 14.34 6.36 2.58
CA ARG A 88 15.33 7.41 2.82
C ARG A 88 15.31 7.85 4.28
N ALA A 89 16.50 8.23 4.79
CA ALA A 89 16.63 8.84 6.10
C ALA A 89 17.66 9.97 6.07
N LYS A 90 17.46 10.97 6.89
CA LYS A 90 18.48 11.98 7.16
C LYS A 90 19.35 11.52 8.33
N TRP A 91 20.64 11.94 8.34
CA TRP A 91 21.59 11.64 9.41
C TRP A 91 22.59 12.78 9.58
N GLY A 92 22.10 14.02 9.57
CA GLY A 92 22.92 15.25 9.51
C GLY A 92 22.87 16.13 10.74
N GLY A 93 22.34 15.66 11.87
CA GLY A 93 22.18 16.44 13.09
C GLY A 93 21.02 17.43 13.04
N ALA A 94 21.00 18.37 13.98
CA ALA A 94 19.88 19.26 14.25
C ALA A 94 19.42 20.14 13.08
N THR A 95 20.29 20.41 12.11
CA THR A 95 20.00 21.26 10.94
C THR A 95 20.21 20.56 9.59
N GLY A 96 20.60 19.28 9.61
CA GLY A 96 20.96 18.56 8.40
C GLY A 96 22.35 18.89 7.82
N ASN A 97 23.10 19.79 8.47
CA ASN A 97 24.36 20.36 7.96
C ASN A 97 25.62 19.82 8.61
N TYR A 98 25.52 18.84 9.50
CA TYR A 98 26.68 18.28 10.23
C TYR A 98 27.47 19.31 11.04
N ASN A 99 26.89 20.41 11.49
CA ASN A 99 27.60 21.56 12.09
C ASN A 99 28.44 21.13 13.29
N VAL A 100 27.84 20.47 14.27
CA VAL A 100 28.56 19.99 15.47
C VAL A 100 29.55 18.87 15.14
N HIS A 101 29.20 18.02 14.21
CA HIS A 101 30.07 16.94 13.73
C HIS A 101 31.37 17.51 13.16
N GLN A 102 31.30 18.53 12.30
CA GLN A 102 32.46 19.16 11.70
C GLN A 102 33.27 20.00 12.69
N LEU A 103 32.62 20.59 13.68
CA LEU A 103 33.30 21.36 14.71
C LEU A 103 34.21 20.46 15.57
N VAL A 104 33.75 19.28 15.92
CA VAL A 104 34.48 18.37 16.82
C VAL A 104 35.45 17.48 16.04
N PHE A 105 35.04 16.93 14.91
CA PHE A 105 35.87 16.05 14.10
C PHE A 105 35.77 16.42 12.63
N LYS A 106 36.85 16.90 12.05
CA LYS A 106 36.97 17.26 10.62
C LYS A 106 37.05 16.00 9.76
N LYS A 107 35.88 15.38 9.46
CA LYS A 107 35.78 14.18 8.64
C LYS A 107 34.70 14.36 7.54
N ASN A 108 34.69 13.48 6.56
CA ASN A 108 33.61 13.42 5.57
C ASN A 108 32.40 12.70 6.17
N TRP A 109 31.57 13.45 6.89
CA TRP A 109 30.41 12.93 7.61
C TRP A 109 29.33 12.42 6.65
N VAL A 110 29.16 13.00 5.47
CA VAL A 110 28.23 12.50 4.44
C VAL A 110 28.58 11.07 4.04
N THR A 111 29.87 10.78 3.81
CA THR A 111 30.31 9.44 3.47
C THR A 111 30.11 8.45 4.64
N ILE A 112 30.33 8.89 5.88
CA ILE A 112 30.11 8.07 7.07
C ILE A 112 28.63 7.73 7.23
N SER A 113 27.74 8.74 7.13
CA SER A 113 26.30 8.58 7.24
C SER A 113 25.73 7.68 6.14
N ARG A 114 26.18 7.90 4.90
CA ARG A 114 25.79 7.04 3.77
C ARG A 114 26.19 5.58 3.99
N LYS A 115 27.40 5.32 4.47
CA LYS A 115 27.85 3.95 4.77
C LYS A 115 27.00 3.31 5.87
N PHE A 116 26.71 4.04 6.94
CA PHE A 116 25.90 3.56 8.07
C PHE A 116 24.48 3.18 7.60
N LEU A 117 23.77 4.08 6.91
CA LEU A 117 22.41 3.83 6.44
C LEU A 117 22.34 2.70 5.41
N LYS A 118 23.35 2.58 4.57
CA LYS A 118 23.44 1.52 3.56
C LYS A 118 23.47 0.10 4.17
N GLU A 119 23.97 -0.08 5.38
CA GLU A 119 23.95 -1.37 6.09
C GLU A 119 22.52 -1.89 6.32
N SER A 120 21.55 -0.98 6.38
CA SER A 120 20.12 -1.30 6.47
C SER A 120 19.37 -1.10 5.15
N GLU A 121 20.09 -0.91 4.05
CA GLU A 121 19.55 -0.65 2.70
C GLU A 121 18.62 0.58 2.68
N VAL A 122 19.01 1.61 3.41
CA VAL A 122 18.34 2.92 3.46
C VAL A 122 19.23 3.94 2.76
N GLU A 123 18.66 4.77 1.90
CA GLU A 123 19.39 5.86 1.25
C GLU A 123 19.55 7.05 2.18
N LEU A 124 20.69 7.74 2.07
CA LEU A 124 20.89 8.99 2.78
C LEU A 124 20.20 10.15 2.04
N CYS A 125 19.28 10.84 2.72
CA CYS A 125 18.83 12.15 2.32
C CYS A 125 19.92 13.17 2.63
N GLU A 126 20.79 13.45 1.66
CA GLU A 126 22.00 14.29 1.87
C GLU A 126 21.66 15.74 2.16
N VAL A 127 20.61 16.25 1.51
CA VAL A 127 20.15 17.64 1.65
C VAL A 127 18.82 17.60 2.38
N SER A 128 18.83 18.00 3.64
CA SER A 128 17.66 18.00 4.50
C SER A 128 17.65 19.20 5.42
N THR A 129 16.55 19.44 6.08
CA THR A 129 16.45 20.38 7.20
C THR A 129 16.69 19.63 8.52
N GLN A 130 15.97 19.97 9.57
CA GLN A 130 15.96 19.16 10.79
C GLN A 130 15.28 17.81 10.56
N ILE A 131 14.36 17.73 9.59
CA ILE A 131 13.62 16.51 9.21
C ILE A 131 14.04 15.99 7.83
N GLU A 132 13.78 14.71 7.59
CA GLU A 132 13.66 14.14 6.25
C GLU A 132 12.32 14.62 5.67
N PRO A 133 12.24 15.09 4.39
CA PRO A 133 11.05 15.75 3.87
C PRO A 133 9.84 14.83 3.61
N HIS A 134 9.95 13.54 3.86
CA HIS A 134 8.88 12.52 3.71
C HIS A 134 8.37 12.27 2.29
N ASP A 135 9.06 12.78 1.28
CA ASP A 135 8.66 12.58 -0.13
C ASP A 135 8.62 11.09 -0.50
N PHE A 136 9.58 10.28 -0.02
CA PHE A 136 9.60 8.84 -0.26
C PHE A 136 8.38 8.13 0.35
N MET A 137 7.90 8.60 1.51
CA MET A 137 6.67 8.07 2.12
C MET A 137 5.46 8.41 1.26
N ALA A 138 5.38 9.65 0.76
CA ALA A 138 4.31 10.08 -0.12
C ALA A 138 4.28 9.26 -1.43
N GLU A 139 5.44 8.99 -2.02
CA GLU A 139 5.55 8.09 -3.19
C GLU A 139 4.98 6.70 -2.88
N GLN A 140 5.31 6.13 -1.72
CA GLN A 140 4.81 4.83 -1.30
C GLN A 140 3.29 4.84 -1.06
N PHE A 141 2.75 5.84 -0.37
CA PHE A 141 1.31 5.99 -0.15
C PHE A 141 0.54 6.17 -1.45
N ASN A 142 1.06 6.96 -2.40
CA ASN A 142 0.49 7.11 -3.73
C ASN A 142 0.46 5.77 -4.50
N SER A 143 1.50 4.94 -4.36
CA SER A 143 1.51 3.60 -4.94
C SER A 143 0.45 2.70 -4.29
N MET A 144 0.33 2.75 -2.96
CA MET A 144 -0.70 2.01 -2.22
C MET A 144 -2.12 2.41 -2.63
N GLN A 145 -2.39 3.71 -2.85
CA GLN A 145 -3.68 4.18 -3.36
C GLN A 145 -4.03 3.58 -4.72
N ARG A 146 -3.08 3.53 -5.66
CA ARG A 146 -3.32 2.92 -6.97
C ARG A 146 -3.60 1.43 -6.86
N ILE A 147 -2.88 0.70 -6.01
CA ILE A 147 -3.14 -0.71 -5.74
C ILE A 147 -4.54 -0.89 -5.12
N SER A 148 -4.86 -0.10 -4.10
CA SER A 148 -6.17 -0.14 -3.43
C SER A 148 -7.32 0.13 -4.41
N ASN A 149 -7.15 1.09 -5.32
CA ASN A 149 -8.16 1.40 -6.35
C ASN A 149 -8.37 0.23 -7.32
N ILE A 150 -7.32 -0.52 -7.67
CA ILE A 150 -7.46 -1.71 -8.52
C ILE A 150 -8.20 -2.82 -7.78
N LEU A 151 -7.91 -3.03 -6.49
CA LEU A 151 -8.58 -4.04 -5.67
C LEU A 151 -10.04 -3.66 -5.40
N LEU A 152 -10.33 -2.39 -5.21
CA LEU A 152 -11.68 -1.86 -5.03
C LEU A 152 -12.51 -2.06 -6.32
N ASP A 153 -11.95 -1.74 -7.46
CA ASP A 153 -12.53 -1.95 -8.79
C ASP A 153 -12.86 -3.45 -9.00
N LEU A 154 -11.90 -4.34 -8.70
CA LEU A 154 -12.10 -5.78 -8.73
C LEU A 154 -13.25 -6.24 -7.80
N SER A 155 -13.30 -5.73 -6.57
CA SER A 155 -14.34 -6.09 -5.59
C SER A 155 -15.72 -5.72 -6.10
N ARG A 156 -15.86 -4.52 -6.68
CA ARG A 156 -17.11 -4.03 -7.28
C ARG A 156 -17.55 -4.83 -8.50
N ASP A 157 -16.61 -5.17 -9.36
CA ASP A 157 -16.91 -5.97 -10.55
C ASP A 157 -17.37 -7.39 -10.17
N ILE A 158 -16.68 -8.05 -9.25
CA ILE A 158 -17.10 -9.39 -8.77
C ILE A 158 -18.47 -9.32 -8.09
N TRP A 159 -18.70 -8.33 -7.23
CA TRP A 159 -20.01 -8.10 -6.61
C TRP A 159 -21.10 -7.92 -7.67
N THR A 160 -20.82 -7.11 -8.70
CA THR A 160 -21.75 -6.83 -9.78
C THR A 160 -22.03 -8.09 -10.62
N TYR A 161 -21.02 -8.90 -10.93
CA TYR A 161 -21.19 -10.19 -11.63
C TYR A 161 -22.01 -11.19 -10.79
N ILE A 162 -21.87 -11.18 -9.47
CA ILE A 162 -22.72 -12.00 -8.59
C ILE A 162 -24.17 -11.51 -8.67
N SER A 163 -24.43 -10.20 -8.62
CA SER A 163 -25.78 -9.63 -8.70
C SER A 163 -26.48 -9.87 -10.04
N MET A 164 -25.70 -10.14 -11.10
CA MET A 164 -26.21 -10.47 -12.45
C MET A 164 -26.20 -11.97 -12.77
N ASP A 165 -26.03 -12.83 -11.78
CA ASP A 165 -25.97 -14.29 -11.94
C ASP A 165 -24.84 -14.83 -12.85
N TYR A 166 -23.79 -14.01 -13.13
CA TYR A 166 -22.58 -14.50 -13.81
C TYR A 166 -21.76 -15.39 -12.88
N PHE A 167 -21.71 -15.08 -11.61
CA PHE A 167 -21.09 -15.88 -10.56
C PHE A 167 -22.09 -16.29 -9.51
N LYS A 168 -21.83 -17.45 -8.91
CA LYS A 168 -22.58 -17.94 -7.74
C LYS A 168 -21.60 -18.14 -6.59
N LEU A 169 -21.98 -17.65 -5.42
CA LEU A 169 -21.23 -17.92 -4.20
C LEU A 169 -21.39 -19.38 -3.79
N LYS A 170 -20.28 -19.99 -3.33
CA LYS A 170 -20.33 -21.33 -2.72
C LYS A 170 -21.01 -21.23 -1.36
N VAL A 171 -21.99 -22.08 -1.13
CA VAL A 171 -22.62 -22.22 0.19
C VAL A 171 -21.71 -23.03 1.10
N LEU A 172 -21.10 -22.41 2.09
CA LEU A 172 -20.35 -23.12 3.12
C LEU A 172 -21.33 -23.59 4.20
N LYS A 173 -21.28 -24.88 4.55
CA LYS A 173 -22.17 -25.49 5.55
C LYS A 173 -22.08 -24.85 6.94
N SER A 174 -21.00 -24.12 7.22
CA SER A 174 -20.75 -23.42 8.47
C SER A 174 -21.22 -21.96 8.49
N GLU A 175 -21.62 -21.41 7.34
CA GLU A 175 -22.11 -20.03 7.25
C GLU A 175 -23.64 -20.05 7.14
N VAL A 176 -24.29 -19.62 8.23
CA VAL A 176 -25.72 -19.39 8.21
C VAL A 176 -25.97 -18.12 7.43
N GLY A 177 -26.82 -18.19 6.39
CA GLY A 177 -27.32 -17.01 5.70
C GLY A 177 -27.98 -16.01 6.65
N SER A 178 -28.49 -14.91 6.15
CA SER A 178 -29.27 -13.93 6.95
C SER A 178 -30.27 -14.66 7.84
N SER A 179 -30.36 -14.31 9.14
CA SER A 179 -31.33 -14.87 10.08
C SER A 179 -32.78 -14.78 9.59
N THR A 180 -33.05 -13.81 8.70
CA THR A 180 -34.39 -13.58 8.13
C THR A 180 -34.59 -14.27 6.77
N MET A 181 -33.52 -14.52 6.02
CA MET A 181 -33.54 -15.11 4.68
C MET A 181 -32.45 -16.19 4.55
N PRO A 182 -32.65 -17.38 5.10
CA PRO A 182 -31.61 -18.43 5.18
C PRO A 182 -31.21 -19.01 3.83
N HIS A 183 -31.99 -18.79 2.78
CA HIS A 183 -31.69 -19.20 1.40
C HIS A 183 -30.71 -18.27 0.67
N LYS A 184 -30.35 -17.13 1.31
CA LYS A 184 -29.55 -16.07 0.69
C LYS A 184 -28.11 -16.11 1.22
N VAL A 185 -27.15 -16.20 0.30
CA VAL A 185 -25.72 -16.00 0.58
C VAL A 185 -25.31 -14.64 0.06
N ASN A 186 -24.80 -13.79 0.94
CA ASN A 186 -24.39 -12.42 0.59
C ASN A 186 -22.90 -12.37 0.23
N PRO A 187 -22.48 -11.53 -0.72
CA PRO A 187 -21.07 -11.33 -1.07
C PRO A 187 -20.34 -10.43 -0.06
N ILE A 188 -20.49 -10.72 1.25
CA ILE A 188 -19.99 -9.86 2.35
C ILE A 188 -18.49 -9.67 2.33
N ASP A 189 -17.72 -10.62 1.82
CA ASP A 189 -16.27 -10.52 1.75
C ASP A 189 -15.85 -9.41 0.77
N PHE A 190 -16.55 -9.24 -0.34
CA PHE A 190 -16.30 -8.16 -1.30
C PHE A 190 -16.79 -6.79 -0.78
N GLU A 191 -17.91 -6.75 -0.09
CA GLU A 191 -18.43 -5.54 0.57
C GLU A 191 -17.48 -5.05 1.67
N ASN A 192 -16.99 -5.98 2.50
CA ASN A 192 -16.01 -5.68 3.55
C ASN A 192 -14.67 -5.21 2.95
N ALA A 193 -14.19 -5.85 1.87
CA ALA A 193 -13.01 -5.41 1.15
C ALA A 193 -13.19 -3.97 0.63
N GLU A 194 -14.31 -3.67 -0.04
CA GLU A 194 -14.61 -2.33 -0.56
C GLU A 194 -14.61 -1.27 0.54
N GLY A 195 -15.30 -1.51 1.64
CA GLY A 195 -15.40 -0.55 2.76
C GLY A 195 -14.04 -0.24 3.38
N ASN A 196 -13.24 -1.26 3.67
CA ASN A 196 -11.92 -1.08 4.27
C ASN A 196 -10.90 -0.47 3.28
N LEU A 197 -10.97 -0.79 1.98
CA LEU A 197 -10.15 -0.11 0.95
C LEU A 197 -10.46 1.38 0.87
N GLY A 198 -11.73 1.76 1.02
CA GLY A 198 -12.14 3.17 1.08
C GLY A 198 -11.50 3.92 2.26
N LEU A 199 -11.51 3.33 3.45
CA LEU A 199 -10.87 3.89 4.64
C LEU A 199 -9.35 3.98 4.48
N SER A 200 -8.73 2.93 3.98
CA SER A 200 -7.30 2.89 3.68
C SER A 200 -6.89 3.99 2.70
N ASN A 201 -7.64 4.15 1.60
CA ASN A 201 -7.39 5.20 0.60
C ASN A 201 -7.51 6.60 1.18
N ALA A 202 -8.50 6.88 2.00
CA ALA A 202 -8.66 8.18 2.64
C ALA A 202 -7.44 8.54 3.50
N LEU A 203 -6.90 7.57 4.24
CA LEU A 203 -5.70 7.76 5.05
C LEU A 203 -4.45 7.91 4.17
N PHE A 204 -4.24 7.07 3.17
CA PHE A 204 -3.09 7.19 2.26
C PHE A 204 -3.09 8.52 1.51
N SER A 205 -4.27 9.01 1.07
CA SER A 205 -4.39 10.33 0.43
C SER A 205 -3.92 11.43 1.37
N HIS A 206 -4.47 11.47 2.57
CA HIS A 206 -4.09 12.49 3.54
C HIS A 206 -2.61 12.41 3.91
N LEU A 207 -2.06 11.20 4.12
CA LEU A 207 -0.66 10.99 4.45
C LEU A 207 0.26 11.47 3.31
N SER A 208 -0.05 11.14 2.06
CA SER A 208 0.77 11.54 0.90
C SER A 208 0.74 13.05 0.64
N GLU A 209 -0.36 13.71 0.93
CA GLU A 209 -0.51 15.15 0.74
C GLU A 209 0.08 15.96 1.90
N LYS A 210 -0.07 15.46 3.13
CA LYS A 210 0.30 16.22 4.34
C LYS A 210 1.77 16.09 4.71
N LEU A 211 2.35 14.89 4.64
CA LEU A 211 3.68 14.64 5.20
C LEU A 211 4.81 15.43 4.51
N PRO A 212 4.80 15.64 3.18
CA PRO A 212 5.81 16.49 2.52
C PRO A 212 5.73 17.98 2.89
N ILE A 213 4.69 18.40 3.59
CA ILE A 213 4.49 19.83 3.93
C ILE A 213 4.86 20.07 5.39
N SER A 214 5.95 20.82 5.60
CA SER A 214 6.37 21.32 6.91
C SER A 214 6.62 22.84 6.85
N ARG A 215 6.48 23.53 7.97
CA ARG A 215 6.78 24.96 8.07
C ARG A 215 8.26 25.16 8.36
N LEU A 216 8.91 26.00 7.55
CA LEU A 216 10.33 26.32 7.70
C LEU A 216 11.19 25.06 7.78
N GLN A 217 12.05 24.95 8.77
CA GLN A 217 12.96 23.82 8.93
C GLN A 217 12.33 22.66 9.70
N ARG A 218 11.26 22.90 10.45
CA ARG A 218 10.44 21.91 11.15
C ARG A 218 9.20 22.52 11.80
N ASP A 219 8.09 21.77 11.79
CA ASP A 219 6.99 21.88 12.74
C ASP A 219 6.60 20.48 13.24
N LEU A 220 5.60 20.39 14.16
CA LEU A 220 5.18 19.10 14.73
C LEU A 220 3.92 18.49 14.07
N SER A 221 3.44 19.06 12.99
CA SER A 221 2.21 18.58 12.35
C SER A 221 2.36 17.20 11.71
N ASP A 222 3.59 16.84 11.30
CA ASP A 222 3.95 15.52 10.81
C ASP A 222 3.75 14.44 11.89
N SER A 223 4.25 14.65 13.10
CA SER A 223 4.22 13.65 14.15
C SER A 223 2.80 13.28 14.63
N THR A 224 1.82 14.16 14.44
CA THR A 224 0.41 13.86 14.67
C THR A 224 -0.12 12.89 13.62
N VAL A 225 0.24 13.09 12.37
CA VAL A 225 -0.28 12.35 11.22
C VAL A 225 0.41 11.00 11.05
N LEU A 226 1.71 10.93 11.30
CA LEU A 226 2.51 9.69 11.23
C LEU A 226 1.93 8.55 12.07
N ARG A 227 1.23 8.85 13.17
CA ARG A 227 0.57 7.85 14.03
C ARG A 227 -0.52 7.06 13.31
N SER A 228 -1.06 7.57 12.21
CA SER A 228 -2.13 6.94 11.43
C SER A 228 -1.63 5.97 10.34
N ILE A 229 -0.31 5.88 10.13
CA ILE A 229 0.28 4.98 9.11
C ILE A 229 -0.16 3.54 9.34
N GLY A 230 -0.02 3.03 10.58
CA GLY A 230 -0.41 1.67 10.93
C GLY A 230 -1.89 1.39 10.65
N SER A 231 -2.78 2.35 10.92
CA SER A 231 -4.21 2.20 10.63
C SER A 231 -4.48 2.10 9.13
N ALA A 232 -3.79 2.91 8.30
CA ALA A 232 -3.94 2.87 6.85
C ALA A 232 -3.60 1.49 6.27
N TYR A 233 -2.47 0.94 6.69
CA TYR A 233 -2.04 -0.41 6.26
C TYR A 233 -2.88 -1.53 6.89
N GLY A 234 -3.35 -1.37 8.14
CA GLY A 234 -4.25 -2.33 8.78
C GLY A 234 -5.58 -2.48 8.05
N TYR A 235 -6.21 -1.38 7.62
CA TYR A 235 -7.40 -1.43 6.76
C TYR A 235 -7.12 -2.08 5.41
N PHE A 236 -5.94 -1.82 4.82
CA PHE A 236 -5.54 -2.47 3.59
C PHE A 236 -5.39 -3.99 3.76
N GLU A 237 -4.71 -4.45 4.79
CA GLU A 237 -4.54 -5.88 5.10
C GLU A 237 -5.87 -6.59 5.33
N LEU A 238 -6.78 -5.99 6.11
CA LEU A 238 -8.13 -6.51 6.33
C LEU A 238 -8.89 -6.67 5.01
N SER A 239 -8.74 -5.70 4.11
CA SER A 239 -9.38 -5.74 2.79
C SER A 239 -8.83 -6.88 1.93
N VAL A 240 -7.51 -7.04 1.89
CA VAL A 240 -6.87 -8.12 1.13
C VAL A 240 -7.30 -9.48 1.65
N ASN A 241 -7.32 -9.66 2.98
CA ASN A 241 -7.75 -10.91 3.60
C ASN A 241 -9.22 -11.23 3.26
N SER A 242 -10.11 -10.24 3.30
CA SER A 242 -11.50 -10.41 2.88
C SER A 242 -11.60 -10.76 1.40
N LEU A 243 -10.87 -10.06 0.53
CA LEU A 243 -10.86 -10.34 -0.90
C LEU A 243 -10.34 -11.74 -1.22
N LEU A 244 -9.25 -12.17 -0.57
CA LEU A 244 -8.71 -13.53 -0.71
C LEU A 244 -9.72 -14.60 -0.30
N LYS A 245 -10.46 -14.38 0.79
CA LYS A 245 -11.53 -15.26 1.24
C LYS A 245 -12.65 -15.34 0.20
N GLY A 246 -13.10 -14.21 -0.31
CA GLY A 246 -14.18 -14.17 -1.31
C GLY A 246 -13.82 -14.78 -2.67
N LEU A 247 -12.53 -14.74 -3.06
CA LEU A 247 -12.05 -15.28 -4.34
C LEU A 247 -11.79 -16.81 -4.31
N ASN A 248 -11.66 -17.46 -3.15
CA ASN A 248 -11.41 -18.91 -2.97
C ASN A 248 -12.71 -19.69 -2.83
#